data_c3999c527e4992da37af17518b0cb239
#
_entry.id   c3999c527e4992da37af17518b0cb239
#
_cell.length_a   1.000
_cell.length_b   1.000
_cell.length_c   1.000
_cell.angle_alpha   90.00
_cell.angle_beta   90.00
_cell.angle_gamma   90.00
#
_symmetry.space_group_name_H-M   'P 1'
#
loop_
_entity.id
_entity.type
_entity.pdbx_description
1 polymer ?
#
loop_
_entity_poly.entity_id
_entity_poly.type
_entity_poly.pdbx_seq_one_letter_code
_entity_poly.pdbx_strand_id
1 'polypeptide(L)'
;MRFGLALGGGGARGAAHIGVLMELERHGLWPDVVTGTSIGGLVGALVAAGLYSREIKEVFAEMRFGKMYSLPWQKPAVMDNRKLERLLVKSIGRPTFSDLKIPLAVSTTILEERREFIFEEGDVVTAILATTAFPVALPPVRWQGQTLIDGGVLNNTPFDVARQQGAD
;
A
#
# COMPACT_ATOMS: atom_id res chain seq x y z
N MET A 1 9.26 -16.83 -17.17
CA MET A 1 8.44 -16.76 -15.96
C MET A 1 8.67 -15.39 -15.36
N ARG A 2 7.62 -14.61 -15.21
CA ARG A 2 7.65 -13.27 -14.60
C ARG A 2 6.99 -13.34 -13.23
N PHE A 3 7.78 -13.16 -12.18
CA PHE A 3 7.32 -13.33 -10.81
C PHE A 3 6.53 -12.11 -10.34
N GLY A 4 5.22 -12.27 -10.14
CA GLY A 4 4.34 -11.25 -9.57
C GLY A 4 4.11 -11.46 -8.07
N LEU A 5 4.14 -10.36 -7.30
CA LEU A 5 3.83 -10.36 -5.88
C LEU A 5 2.55 -9.56 -5.61
N ALA A 6 1.45 -10.25 -5.30
CA ALA A 6 0.19 -9.61 -4.92
C ALA A 6 0.03 -9.56 -3.39
N LEU A 7 0.00 -8.35 -2.84
CA LEU A 7 -0.04 -8.08 -1.41
C LEU A 7 -1.43 -7.62 -0.97
N GLY A 8 -2.11 -8.45 -0.21
CA GLY A 8 -3.47 -8.17 0.27
C GLY A 8 -3.55 -7.15 1.39
N GLY A 9 -4.74 -6.56 1.55
CA GLY A 9 -5.09 -5.72 2.67
C GLY A 9 -5.21 -6.51 3.98
N GLY A 10 -5.21 -5.82 5.12
CA GLY A 10 -5.33 -6.49 6.42
C GLY A 10 -4.98 -5.63 7.63
N GLY A 11 -4.78 -4.34 7.46
CA GLY A 11 -4.42 -3.42 8.54
C GLY A 11 -3.15 -3.88 9.28
N ALA A 12 -3.19 -3.99 10.60
CA ALA A 12 -2.03 -4.39 11.41
C ALA A 12 -1.46 -5.78 11.03
N ARG A 13 -2.28 -6.67 10.45
CA ARG A 13 -1.84 -7.99 9.98
C ARG A 13 -0.90 -7.93 8.78
N GLY A 14 -0.82 -6.77 8.10
CA GLY A 14 0.15 -6.52 7.03
C GLY A 14 1.62 -6.70 7.46
N ALA A 15 1.92 -6.71 8.76
CA ALA A 15 3.24 -7.08 9.26
C ALA A 15 3.68 -8.50 8.82
N ALA A 16 2.73 -9.40 8.49
CA ALA A 16 3.04 -10.73 7.97
C ALA A 16 3.74 -10.67 6.61
N HIS A 17 3.45 -9.66 5.77
CA HIS A 17 4.14 -9.47 4.50
C HIS A 17 5.64 -9.33 4.68
N ILE A 18 6.10 -8.70 5.77
CA ILE A 18 7.53 -8.53 6.05
C ILE A 18 8.22 -9.87 6.24
N GLY A 19 7.56 -10.81 6.94
CA GLY A 19 8.10 -12.17 7.12
C GLY A 19 8.23 -12.93 5.79
N VAL A 20 7.25 -12.79 4.90
CA VAL A 20 7.31 -13.38 3.55
C VAL A 20 8.44 -12.73 2.73
N LEU A 21 8.58 -11.41 2.76
CA LEU A 21 9.66 -10.71 2.06
C LEU A 21 11.04 -11.15 2.56
N MET A 22 11.23 -11.29 3.88
CA MET A 22 12.47 -11.80 4.47
C MET A 22 12.85 -13.18 3.91
N GLU A 23 11.85 -14.06 3.76
CA GLU A 23 12.09 -15.41 3.25
C GLU A 23 12.36 -15.42 1.73
N LEU A 24 11.65 -14.61 0.95
CA LEU A 24 11.94 -14.43 -0.47
C LEU A 24 13.36 -13.89 -0.68
N GLU A 25 13.75 -12.86 0.06
CA GLU A 25 15.12 -12.30 0.02
C GLU A 25 16.18 -13.35 0.37
N ARG A 26 15.94 -14.17 1.40
CA ARG A 26 16.85 -15.25 1.80
C ARG A 26 17.08 -16.27 0.68
N HIS A 27 16.09 -16.48 -0.19
CA HIS A 27 16.17 -17.34 -1.36
C HIS A 27 16.62 -16.63 -2.64
N GLY A 28 17.00 -15.35 -2.56
CA GLY A 28 17.40 -14.56 -3.72
C GLY A 28 16.24 -14.29 -4.71
N LEU A 29 14.99 -14.39 -4.23
CA LEU A 29 13.79 -14.15 -5.02
C LEU A 29 13.34 -12.70 -4.86
N TRP A 30 13.16 -12.02 -5.99
CA TRP A 30 12.66 -10.65 -6.04
C TRP A 30 11.58 -10.52 -7.11
N PRO A 31 10.48 -9.81 -6.85
CA PRO A 31 9.38 -9.74 -7.80
C PRO A 31 9.73 -8.87 -9.01
N ASP A 32 9.24 -9.28 -10.18
CA ASP A 32 9.29 -8.50 -11.42
C ASP A 32 8.15 -7.48 -11.52
N VAL A 33 7.07 -7.69 -10.75
CA VAL A 33 5.93 -6.78 -10.63
C VAL A 33 5.28 -6.94 -9.26
N VAL A 34 4.81 -5.83 -8.70
CA VAL A 34 4.14 -5.80 -7.39
C VAL A 34 2.75 -5.20 -7.56
N THR A 35 1.76 -5.83 -6.95
CA THR A 35 0.41 -5.26 -6.80
C THR A 35 0.01 -5.25 -5.33
N GLY A 36 -0.79 -4.27 -4.93
CA GLY A 36 -1.17 -4.21 -3.53
C GLY A 36 -2.44 -3.42 -3.25
N THR A 37 -3.08 -3.80 -2.15
CA THR A 37 -4.28 -3.16 -1.62
C THR A 37 -4.07 -2.76 -0.17
N SER A 38 -4.48 -1.55 0.23
CA SER A 38 -4.41 -1.09 1.62
C SER A 38 -2.98 -1.20 2.18
N ILE A 39 -2.80 -1.86 3.31
CA ILE A 39 -1.47 -2.13 3.88
C ILE A 39 -0.55 -2.90 2.91
N GLY A 40 -1.11 -3.75 2.05
CA GLY A 40 -0.37 -4.44 1.00
C GLY A 40 0.14 -3.47 -0.07
N GLY A 41 -0.66 -2.44 -0.42
CA GLY A 41 -0.23 -1.34 -1.29
C GLY A 41 0.93 -0.56 -0.69
N LEU A 42 0.88 -0.25 0.62
CA LEU A 42 1.96 0.41 1.34
C LEU A 42 3.25 -0.42 1.30
N VAL A 43 3.17 -1.70 1.67
CA VAL A 43 4.34 -2.61 1.61
C VAL A 43 4.86 -2.72 0.17
N GLY A 44 3.94 -2.86 -0.80
CA GLY A 44 4.27 -2.94 -2.21
C GLY A 44 5.03 -1.72 -2.72
N ALA A 45 4.62 -0.51 -2.30
CA ALA A 45 5.30 0.72 -2.67
C ALA A 45 6.73 0.79 -2.10
N LEU A 46 6.93 0.35 -0.86
CA LEU A 46 8.26 0.30 -0.25
C LEU A 46 9.17 -0.72 -0.98
N VAL A 47 8.65 -1.90 -1.31
CA VAL A 47 9.36 -2.91 -2.12
C VAL A 47 9.69 -2.36 -3.50
N ALA A 48 8.70 -1.76 -4.18
CA ALA A 48 8.88 -1.22 -5.53
C ALA A 48 9.86 -0.04 -5.57
N ALA A 49 9.96 0.75 -4.50
CA ALA A 49 10.99 1.75 -4.32
C ALA A 49 12.39 1.16 -4.06
N GLY A 50 12.46 -0.14 -3.78
CA GLY A 50 13.72 -0.89 -3.60
C GLY A 50 14.18 -1.03 -2.16
N LEU A 51 13.27 -0.88 -1.18
CA LEU A 51 13.57 -1.18 0.22
C LEU A 51 13.53 -2.69 0.47
N TYR A 52 14.49 -3.16 1.26
CA TYR A 52 14.50 -4.54 1.75
C TYR A 52 13.63 -4.72 2.98
N SER A 53 13.27 -5.95 3.29
CA SER A 53 12.40 -6.32 4.41
C SER A 53 12.85 -5.73 5.75
N ARG A 54 14.16 -5.60 5.98
CA ARG A 54 14.72 -4.97 7.18
C ARG A 54 14.31 -3.50 7.30
N GLU A 55 14.43 -2.74 6.22
CA GLU A 55 14.07 -1.31 6.17
C GLU A 55 12.55 -1.13 6.30
N ILE A 56 11.79 -2.00 5.63
CA ILE A 56 10.31 -2.03 5.75
C ILE A 56 9.88 -2.31 7.19
N LYS A 57 10.58 -3.21 7.89
CA LYS A 57 10.34 -3.48 9.32
C LYS A 57 10.58 -2.24 10.19
N GLU A 58 11.59 -1.44 9.88
CA GLU A 58 11.84 -0.17 10.60
C GLU A 58 10.72 0.85 10.36
N VAL A 59 10.22 0.98 9.12
CA VAL A 59 9.05 1.81 8.80
C VAL A 59 7.82 1.36 9.60
N PHE A 60 7.55 0.06 9.68
CA PHE A 60 6.45 -0.49 10.48
C PHE A 60 6.63 -0.27 11.99
N ALA A 61 7.85 -0.37 12.50
CA ALA A 61 8.15 -0.06 13.90
C ALA A 61 7.86 1.42 14.21
N GLU A 62 8.22 2.34 13.33
CA GLU A 62 7.93 3.77 13.49
C GLU A 62 6.41 4.03 13.45
N MET A 63 5.65 3.35 12.56
CA MET A 63 4.19 3.39 12.55
C MET A 63 3.59 2.99 13.91
N ARG A 64 4.12 1.95 14.53
CA ARG A 64 3.65 1.42 15.82
C ARG A 64 3.97 2.36 17.00
N PHE A 65 5.19 2.91 17.04
CA PHE A 65 5.62 3.82 18.11
C PHE A 65 5.04 5.23 17.99
N GLY A 66 4.69 5.67 16.78
CA GLY A 66 4.08 6.97 16.51
C GLY A 66 2.64 7.15 17.02
N LYS A 67 2.15 6.26 17.89
CA LYS A 67 0.76 6.27 18.42
C LYS A 67 -0.28 6.43 17.31
N MET A 68 -0.19 5.61 16.29
CA MET A 68 -1.21 5.53 15.25
C MET A 68 -2.53 4.91 15.78
N TYR A 69 -2.46 4.30 16.96
CA TYR A 69 -3.59 3.76 17.70
C TYR A 69 -3.71 4.51 19.04
N SER A 70 -4.51 5.55 19.11
CA SER A 70 -4.96 6.10 20.38
C SER A 70 -5.95 5.12 21.02
N LEU A 71 -5.85 5.01 22.35
CA LEU A 71 -6.61 4.08 23.22
C LEU A 71 -8.14 4.10 22.96
N PRO A 72 -8.83 2.95 23.13
CA PRO A 72 -10.17 2.68 22.55
C PRO A 72 -11.36 3.35 23.25
N TRP A 73 -11.21 4.30 24.15
CA TRP A 73 -12.32 4.77 24.98
C TRP A 73 -12.80 6.20 24.78
N GLN A 74 -12.14 7.01 23.95
CA GLN A 74 -12.59 8.40 23.74
C GLN A 74 -12.39 8.85 22.28
N LYS A 75 -13.43 8.70 21.47
CA LYS A 75 -13.60 9.05 20.06
C LYS A 75 -12.91 8.06 19.10
N PRO A 76 -13.59 7.67 17.99
CA PRO A 76 -12.90 6.96 16.91
C PRO A 76 -11.71 7.81 16.50
N ALA A 77 -10.51 7.30 16.73
CA ALA A 77 -9.28 7.94 16.31
C ALA A 77 -9.27 7.87 14.76
N VAL A 78 -9.77 8.90 14.15
CA VAL A 78 -9.55 9.14 12.73
C VAL A 78 -8.04 9.27 12.58
N MET A 79 -7.41 8.25 12.01
CA MET A 79 -5.98 8.30 11.69
C MET A 79 -5.75 9.51 10.79
N ASP A 80 -4.78 10.34 11.15
CA ASP A 80 -4.43 11.50 10.34
C ASP A 80 -3.57 11.03 9.15
N ASN A 81 -4.11 11.11 7.93
CA ASN A 81 -3.40 10.83 6.68
C ASN A 81 -2.04 11.54 6.61
N ARG A 82 -1.90 12.71 7.28
CA ARG A 82 -0.63 13.46 7.33
C ARG A 82 0.49 12.70 8.04
N LYS A 83 0.17 11.83 9.01
CA LYS A 83 1.21 11.01 9.67
C LYS A 83 1.72 9.94 8.72
N LEU A 84 0.82 9.27 8.02
CA LEU A 84 1.19 8.27 7.02
C LEU A 84 1.94 8.91 5.86
N GLU A 85 1.46 10.05 5.36
CA GLU A 85 2.13 10.83 4.31
C GLU A 85 3.57 11.19 4.70
N ARG A 86 3.77 11.77 5.90
CA ARG A 86 5.11 12.13 6.38
C ARG A 86 6.04 10.92 6.50
N LEU A 87 5.52 9.79 6.95
CA LEU A 87 6.29 8.56 7.06
C LEU A 87 6.71 8.05 5.68
N LEU A 88 5.79 8.02 4.71
CA LEU A 88 6.07 7.63 3.33
C LEU A 88 7.12 8.55 2.70
N VAL A 89 6.92 9.87 2.80
CA VAL A 89 7.85 10.86 2.25
C VAL A 89 9.23 10.74 2.89
N LYS A 90 9.31 10.47 4.20
CA LYS A 90 10.58 10.21 4.88
C LYS A 90 11.27 8.94 4.37
N SER A 91 10.49 7.89 4.05
CA SER A 91 11.02 6.58 3.69
C SER A 91 11.42 6.47 2.22
N ILE A 92 10.64 7.03 1.32
CA ILE A 92 10.83 6.88 -0.14
C ILE A 92 10.79 8.20 -0.93
N GLY A 93 10.64 9.35 -0.25
CA GLY A 93 10.42 10.64 -0.93
C GLY A 93 9.01 10.75 -1.52
N ARG A 94 8.90 11.46 -2.64
CA ARG A 94 7.67 11.56 -3.43
C ARG A 94 7.90 11.05 -4.86
N PRO A 95 8.11 9.75 -5.04
CA PRO A 95 8.28 9.19 -6.38
C PRO A 95 6.96 9.17 -7.14
N THR A 96 7.05 9.26 -8.46
CA THR A 96 6.01 8.79 -9.36
C THR A 96 6.14 7.27 -9.57
N PHE A 97 5.11 6.63 -10.11
CA PHE A 97 5.18 5.20 -10.44
C PHE A 97 6.33 4.89 -11.40
N SER A 98 6.68 5.81 -12.31
CA SER A 98 7.80 5.66 -13.26
C SER A 98 9.19 5.76 -12.61
N ASP A 99 9.29 6.32 -11.39
CA ASP A 99 10.54 6.40 -10.65
C ASP A 99 10.86 5.13 -9.84
N LEU A 100 9.88 4.22 -9.75
CA LEU A 100 10.03 2.98 -8.97
C LEU A 100 10.94 1.99 -9.69
N LYS A 101 11.68 1.20 -8.90
CA LYS A 101 12.59 0.17 -9.42
C LYS A 101 11.86 -1.06 -9.97
N ILE A 102 10.66 -1.31 -9.44
CA ILE A 102 9.79 -2.42 -9.85
C ILE A 102 8.43 -1.84 -10.21
N PRO A 103 7.81 -2.25 -11.33
CA PRO A 103 6.44 -1.88 -11.66
C PRO A 103 5.48 -2.16 -10.50
N LEU A 104 4.68 -1.16 -10.15
CA LEU A 104 3.69 -1.23 -9.08
C LEU A 104 2.30 -0.93 -9.63
N ALA A 105 1.29 -1.66 -9.16
CA ALA A 105 -0.11 -1.30 -9.32
C ALA A 105 -0.82 -1.33 -7.96
N VAL A 106 -1.62 -0.30 -7.69
CA VAL A 106 -2.29 -0.13 -6.39
C VAL A 106 -3.79 -0.07 -6.57
N SER A 107 -4.50 -1.01 -5.95
CA SER A 107 -5.96 -1.09 -6.02
C SER A 107 -6.62 -0.10 -5.04
N THR A 108 -7.60 0.64 -5.54
CA THR A 108 -8.48 1.55 -4.80
C THR A 108 -9.92 1.38 -5.26
N THR A 109 -10.87 2.00 -4.57
CA THR A 109 -12.28 1.98 -4.94
C THR A 109 -12.78 3.41 -5.16
N ILE A 110 -13.39 3.69 -6.33
CA ILE A 110 -14.16 4.91 -6.57
C ILE A 110 -15.53 4.75 -5.90
N LEU A 111 -15.78 5.59 -4.90
CA LEU A 111 -16.97 5.48 -4.06
C LEU A 111 -18.26 5.75 -4.84
N GLU A 112 -18.28 6.79 -5.67
CA GLU A 112 -19.46 7.20 -6.44
C GLU A 112 -19.89 6.15 -7.46
N GLU A 113 -18.91 5.50 -8.11
CA GLU A 113 -19.14 4.53 -9.18
C GLU A 113 -19.15 3.09 -8.68
N ARG A 114 -18.77 2.86 -7.43
CA ARG A 114 -18.66 1.50 -6.82
C ARG A 114 -17.83 0.55 -7.67
N ARG A 115 -16.75 1.08 -8.27
CA ARG A 115 -15.82 0.28 -9.09
C ARG A 115 -14.40 0.41 -8.61
N GLU A 116 -13.62 -0.58 -8.95
CA GLU A 116 -12.17 -0.57 -8.74
C GLU A 116 -11.50 0.49 -9.62
N PHE A 117 -10.49 1.12 -9.07
CA PHE A 117 -9.55 1.98 -9.78
C PHE A 117 -8.12 1.59 -9.42
N ILE A 118 -7.33 1.28 -10.44
CA ILE A 118 -5.94 0.87 -10.28
C ILE A 118 -5.04 2.06 -10.57
N PHE A 119 -4.22 2.43 -9.59
CA PHE A 119 -3.13 3.37 -9.82
C PHE A 119 -1.92 2.64 -10.41
N GLU A 120 -1.44 3.12 -11.54
CA GLU A 120 -0.23 2.67 -12.24
C GLU A 120 0.65 3.85 -12.66
N GLU A 121 0.16 5.08 -12.43
CA GLU A 121 0.83 6.33 -12.79
C GLU A 121 0.55 7.42 -11.74
N GLY A 122 1.32 8.51 -11.83
CA GLY A 122 1.18 9.66 -10.93
C GLY A 122 1.96 9.50 -9.64
N ASP A 123 1.53 10.22 -8.58
CA ASP A 123 2.20 10.26 -7.27
C ASP A 123 1.89 9.02 -6.44
N VAL A 124 2.91 8.24 -6.12
CA VAL A 124 2.80 6.99 -5.33
C VAL A 124 2.24 7.26 -3.94
N VAL A 125 2.64 8.36 -3.30
CA VAL A 125 2.15 8.69 -1.94
C VAL A 125 0.64 8.90 -1.95
N THR A 126 0.11 9.61 -2.94
CA THR A 126 -1.34 9.80 -3.11
C THR A 126 -2.06 8.47 -3.30
N ALA A 127 -1.53 7.58 -4.13
CA ALA A 127 -2.10 6.25 -4.36
C ALA A 127 -2.15 5.42 -3.05
N ILE A 128 -1.09 5.49 -2.24
CA ILE A 128 -1.05 4.77 -0.95
C ILE A 128 -2.02 5.38 0.07
N LEU A 129 -2.14 6.70 0.12
CA LEU A 129 -3.16 7.34 0.97
C LEU A 129 -4.58 6.93 0.56
N ALA A 130 -4.85 6.82 -0.75
CA ALA A 130 -6.15 6.40 -1.27
C ALA A 130 -6.44 4.93 -0.95
N THR A 131 -5.50 4.02 -1.23
CA THR A 131 -5.71 2.59 -0.98
C THR A 131 -5.83 2.24 0.50
N THR A 132 -5.26 3.06 1.39
CA THR A 132 -5.36 2.87 2.85
C THR A 132 -6.54 3.61 3.48
N ALA A 133 -7.32 4.37 2.72
CA ALA A 133 -8.48 5.14 3.20
C ALA A 133 -9.67 4.22 3.54
N PHE A 134 -9.48 3.33 4.53
CA PHE A 134 -10.50 2.41 4.98
C PHE A 134 -11.67 3.19 5.62
N PRO A 135 -12.92 2.96 5.17
CA PRO A 135 -14.09 3.67 5.69
C PRO A 135 -14.15 3.64 7.22
N VAL A 136 -14.52 4.78 7.83
CA VAL A 136 -14.57 5.01 9.29
C VAL A 136 -13.20 5.19 9.96
N ALA A 137 -12.12 4.58 9.46
CA ALA A 137 -10.79 4.65 10.07
C ALA A 137 -9.93 5.80 9.52
N LEU A 138 -9.98 6.04 8.21
CA LEU A 138 -9.22 7.08 7.53
C LEU A 138 -10.12 7.89 6.58
N PRO A 139 -9.88 9.20 6.44
CA PRO A 139 -10.65 10.02 5.50
C PRO A 139 -10.39 9.58 4.06
N PRO A 140 -11.42 9.62 3.19
CA PRO A 140 -11.28 9.36 1.78
C PRO A 140 -10.36 10.38 1.10
N VAL A 141 -9.78 10.01 -0.03
CA VAL A 141 -8.91 10.87 -0.84
C VAL A 141 -9.68 11.41 -2.04
N ARG A 142 -9.58 12.73 -2.26
CA ARG A 142 -10.12 13.37 -3.48
C ARG A 142 -9.08 13.30 -4.60
N TRP A 143 -9.49 12.72 -5.73
CA TRP A 143 -8.65 12.53 -6.90
C TRP A 143 -9.45 12.82 -8.17
N GLN A 144 -9.05 13.81 -8.97
CA GLN A 144 -9.68 14.15 -10.26
C GLN A 144 -11.23 14.28 -10.18
N GLY A 145 -11.74 14.88 -9.10
CA GLY A 145 -13.17 15.07 -8.88
C GLY A 145 -13.89 13.85 -8.27
N GLN A 146 -13.23 12.70 -8.14
CA GLN A 146 -13.76 11.47 -7.55
C GLN A 146 -13.34 11.30 -6.09
N THR A 147 -14.08 10.48 -5.36
CA THR A 147 -13.74 10.08 -3.99
C THR A 147 -13.18 8.68 -3.99
N LEU A 148 -11.92 8.54 -3.61
CA LEU A 148 -11.25 7.24 -3.49
C LEU A 148 -11.24 6.76 -2.04
N ILE A 149 -11.51 5.48 -1.87
CA ILE A 149 -11.44 4.75 -0.60
C ILE A 149 -10.61 3.48 -0.78
N ASP A 150 -10.39 2.77 0.33
CA ASP A 150 -9.61 1.53 0.37
C ASP A 150 -10.07 0.51 -0.68
N GLY A 151 -9.12 -0.01 -1.45
CA GLY A 151 -9.38 -1.01 -2.49
C GLY A 151 -9.90 -2.33 -1.94
N GLY A 152 -9.64 -2.63 -0.66
CA GLY A 152 -10.11 -3.84 0.01
C GLY A 152 -11.63 -3.98 0.09
N VAL A 153 -12.37 -2.93 -0.23
CA VAL A 153 -13.83 -2.97 -0.38
C VAL A 153 -14.25 -3.84 -1.57
N LEU A 154 -13.48 -3.85 -2.65
CA LEU A 154 -13.78 -4.59 -3.89
C LEU A 154 -12.74 -5.66 -4.21
N ASN A 155 -11.44 -5.34 -4.12
CA ASN A 155 -10.34 -6.24 -4.46
C ASN A 155 -9.27 -6.24 -3.36
N ASN A 156 -9.44 -7.12 -2.38
CA ASN A 156 -8.54 -7.16 -1.22
C ASN A 156 -7.17 -7.76 -1.53
N THR A 157 -7.07 -8.61 -2.57
CA THR A 157 -5.79 -9.23 -2.96
C THR A 157 -5.69 -9.21 -4.48
N PRO A 158 -5.06 -8.16 -5.07
CA PRO A 158 -5.14 -7.85 -6.50
C PRO A 158 -4.19 -8.73 -7.34
N PHE A 159 -4.35 -10.07 -7.26
CA PHE A 159 -3.56 -11.02 -8.05
C PHE A 159 -3.94 -11.00 -9.53
N ASP A 160 -5.20 -10.72 -9.83
CA ASP A 160 -5.71 -10.51 -11.18
C ASP A 160 -5.04 -9.32 -11.86
N VAL A 161 -4.81 -8.24 -11.12
CA VAL A 161 -4.06 -7.07 -11.59
C VAL A 161 -2.59 -7.45 -11.87
N ALA A 162 -1.96 -8.27 -10.99
CA ALA A 162 -0.60 -8.75 -11.24
C ALA A 162 -0.51 -9.54 -12.55
N ARG A 163 -1.51 -10.38 -12.84
CA ARG A 163 -1.59 -11.12 -14.12
C ARG A 163 -1.79 -10.21 -15.31
N GLN A 164 -2.61 -9.17 -15.20
CA GLN A 164 -2.78 -8.15 -16.25
C GLN A 164 -1.47 -7.40 -16.52
N GLN A 165 -0.64 -7.22 -15.49
CA GLN A 165 0.71 -6.65 -15.60
C GLN A 165 1.75 -7.66 -16.15
N GLY A 166 1.33 -8.84 -16.55
CA GLY A 166 2.14 -9.87 -17.19
C GLY A 166 2.88 -10.80 -16.24
N ALA A 167 2.41 -10.95 -15.00
CA ALA A 167 2.88 -12.02 -14.12
C ALA A 167 2.31 -13.38 -14.56
N ASP A 168 3.14 -14.43 -14.43
CA ASP A 168 2.77 -15.80 -14.79
C ASP A 168 1.93 -16.50 -13.69
#